data_afa759ed3a290781306e6b9eda31eb25
#
_entry.id   afa759ed3a290781306e6b9eda31eb25
#
_cell.length_a   1.000
_cell.length_b   1.000
_cell.length_c   1.000
_cell.angle_alpha   90.00
_cell.angle_beta   90.00
_cell.angle_gamma   90.00
#
_symmetry.space_group_name_H-M   'P 1'
#
loop_
_entity.id
_entity.type
_entity.pdbx_description
1 polymer ?
#
loop_
_entity_poly.entity_id
_entity_poly.type
_entity_poly.pdbx_seq_one_letter_code
_entity_poly.pdbx_strand_id
1 'polypeptide(L)'
;VEEAVAAGITDILIITNRGKGLMEDHFDASPELESLLEKSGKTEFLETVRNISNLANISFIRQKEMKGLGHAVLKAKSFVGNEPFAVMYGDGVITGKVPAIKQLIDHYGEYGEGVVGVKKVDAKDIHKYGSLKVEHMHDNIFACTDMKEKPQTPEEVLSLYSILDRCVLLAEIFEILENTKPGIGGEIQLTDAMREIA
;
A
#
# COMPACT_ATOMS: atom_id res chain seq x y z
N VAL A 1 -4.20 -8.35 -3.35
CA VAL A 1 -5.66 -8.44 -3.23
C VAL A 1 -6.05 -9.45 -2.17
N GLU A 2 -5.62 -10.72 -2.23
CA GLU A 2 -5.97 -11.77 -1.23
C GLU A 2 -5.64 -11.36 0.21
N GLU A 3 -4.48 -10.72 0.45
CA GLU A 3 -4.11 -10.20 1.78
C GLU A 3 -5.13 -9.16 2.29
N ALA A 4 -5.58 -8.26 1.40
CA ALA A 4 -6.57 -7.24 1.74
C ALA A 4 -7.93 -7.87 2.09
N VAL A 5 -8.38 -8.83 1.28
CA VAL A 5 -9.63 -9.58 1.50
C VAL A 5 -9.56 -10.37 2.80
N ALA A 6 -8.45 -11.05 3.07
CA ALA A 6 -8.23 -11.78 4.32
C ALA A 6 -8.17 -10.87 5.57
N ALA A 7 -7.88 -9.58 5.37
CA ALA A 7 -7.94 -8.56 6.42
C ALA A 7 -9.35 -7.95 6.61
N GLY A 8 -10.32 -8.33 5.77
CA GLY A 8 -11.69 -7.81 5.82
C GLY A 8 -11.94 -6.58 4.96
N ILE A 9 -11.02 -6.21 4.07
CA ILE A 9 -11.18 -5.09 3.13
C ILE A 9 -12.06 -5.57 1.97
N THR A 10 -13.14 -4.85 1.68
CA THR A 10 -14.12 -5.17 0.64
C THR A 10 -13.98 -4.32 -0.62
N ASP A 11 -13.52 -3.08 -0.45
CA ASP A 11 -13.39 -2.11 -1.54
C ASP A 11 -11.91 -1.79 -1.78
N ILE A 12 -11.44 -2.06 -2.97
CA ILE A 12 -10.02 -1.94 -3.33
C ILE A 12 -9.90 -1.02 -4.55
N LEU A 13 -9.09 0.03 -4.41
CA LEU A 13 -8.69 0.86 -5.53
C LEU A 13 -7.26 0.51 -5.96
N ILE A 14 -7.10 0.07 -7.20
CA ILE A 14 -5.78 -0.18 -7.79
C ILE A 14 -5.36 1.04 -8.63
N ILE A 15 -4.25 1.65 -8.23
CA ILE A 15 -3.65 2.75 -8.98
C ILE A 15 -2.74 2.18 -10.05
N THR A 16 -3.11 2.40 -11.31
CA THR A 16 -2.38 1.87 -12.47
C THR A 16 -1.76 2.99 -13.31
N ASN A 17 -1.05 2.60 -14.37
CA ASN A 17 -0.53 3.51 -15.38
C ASN A 17 -0.77 2.94 -16.79
N ARG A 18 -0.27 3.65 -17.81
CA ARG A 18 -0.39 3.21 -19.20
C ARG A 18 0.25 1.83 -19.41
N GLY A 19 -0.45 0.93 -20.12
CA GLY A 19 0.05 -0.39 -20.48
C GLY A 19 -0.22 -1.49 -19.44
N LYS A 20 -1.02 -1.22 -18.42
CA LYS A 20 -1.36 -2.18 -17.35
C LYS A 20 -2.78 -2.79 -17.51
N GLY A 21 -3.39 -2.73 -18.71
CA GLY A 21 -4.73 -3.26 -18.97
C GLY A 21 -4.93 -4.73 -18.60
N LEU A 22 -3.89 -5.57 -18.78
CA LEU A 22 -3.94 -6.98 -18.36
C LEU A 22 -4.21 -7.18 -16.86
N MET A 23 -3.89 -6.19 -16.02
CA MET A 23 -4.23 -6.25 -14.61
C MET A 23 -5.73 -6.00 -14.39
N GLU A 24 -6.31 -5.10 -15.17
CA GLU A 24 -7.75 -4.84 -15.16
C GLU A 24 -8.48 -6.10 -15.64
N ASP A 25 -8.10 -6.64 -16.80
CA ASP A 25 -8.66 -7.87 -17.39
C ASP A 25 -8.58 -9.09 -16.45
N HIS A 26 -7.55 -9.16 -15.58
CA HIS A 26 -7.35 -10.27 -14.64
C HIS A 26 -8.44 -10.35 -13.56
N PHE A 27 -8.98 -9.22 -13.14
CA PHE A 27 -10.01 -9.17 -12.10
C PHE A 27 -11.42 -9.05 -12.67
N ASP A 28 -11.56 -8.87 -13.98
CA ASP A 28 -12.85 -8.84 -14.64
C ASP A 28 -13.39 -10.25 -14.93
N ALA A 29 -14.71 -10.38 -15.01
CA ALA A 29 -15.34 -11.62 -15.50
C ALA A 29 -14.99 -11.84 -16.98
N SER A 30 -14.66 -13.09 -17.33
CA SER A 30 -14.36 -13.49 -18.72
C SER A 30 -15.36 -14.55 -19.21
N PRO A 31 -16.56 -14.15 -19.71
CA PRO A 31 -17.61 -15.09 -20.10
C PRO A 31 -17.16 -16.09 -21.18
N GLU A 32 -16.28 -15.69 -22.09
CA GLU A 32 -15.73 -16.55 -23.12
C GLU A 32 -14.86 -17.66 -22.55
N LEU A 33 -13.95 -17.32 -21.62
CA LEU A 33 -13.09 -18.27 -20.94
C LEU A 33 -13.91 -19.20 -20.04
N GLU A 34 -14.86 -18.66 -19.29
CA GLU A 34 -15.75 -19.44 -18.44
C GLU A 34 -16.55 -20.47 -19.24
N SER A 35 -17.15 -20.05 -20.37
CA SER A 35 -17.89 -20.97 -21.27
C SER A 35 -16.99 -22.06 -21.85
N LEU A 36 -15.74 -21.74 -22.18
CA LEU A 36 -14.77 -22.72 -22.68
C LEU A 36 -14.38 -23.74 -21.60
N LEU A 37 -14.12 -23.27 -20.38
CA LEU A 37 -13.80 -24.15 -19.26
C LEU A 37 -14.97 -25.08 -18.91
N GLU A 38 -16.19 -24.55 -18.87
CA GLU A 38 -17.41 -25.32 -18.62
C GLU A 38 -17.62 -26.42 -19.67
N LYS A 39 -17.55 -26.08 -20.96
CA LYS A 39 -17.68 -27.04 -22.06
C LYS A 39 -16.59 -28.11 -22.06
N SER A 40 -15.39 -27.79 -21.57
CA SER A 40 -14.26 -28.73 -21.48
C SER A 40 -14.22 -29.53 -20.17
N GLY A 41 -15.21 -29.34 -19.28
CA GLY A 41 -15.29 -30.02 -17.98
C GLY A 41 -14.20 -29.65 -16.98
N LYS A 42 -13.54 -28.49 -17.17
CA LYS A 42 -12.46 -28.00 -16.30
C LYS A 42 -13.02 -27.21 -15.12
N THR A 43 -13.78 -27.88 -14.26
CA THR A 43 -14.56 -27.25 -13.18
C THR A 43 -13.69 -26.50 -12.17
N GLU A 44 -12.54 -27.04 -11.77
CA GLU A 44 -11.63 -26.38 -10.80
C GLU A 44 -11.08 -25.06 -11.35
N PHE A 45 -10.71 -25.02 -12.64
CA PHE A 45 -10.25 -23.78 -13.28
C PHE A 45 -11.39 -22.77 -13.43
N LEU A 46 -12.60 -23.23 -13.73
CA LEU A 46 -13.78 -22.37 -13.81
C LEU A 46 -14.08 -21.72 -12.46
N GLU A 47 -14.05 -22.48 -11.38
CA GLU A 47 -14.22 -21.95 -10.01
C GLU A 47 -13.12 -20.95 -9.66
N THR A 48 -11.86 -21.23 -10.03
CA THR A 48 -10.74 -20.32 -9.80
C THR A 48 -10.96 -18.97 -10.49
N VAL A 49 -11.33 -18.97 -11.77
CA VAL A 49 -11.58 -17.75 -12.56
C VAL A 49 -12.73 -16.94 -11.95
N ARG A 50 -13.85 -17.60 -11.62
CA ARG A 50 -14.99 -16.95 -10.97
C ARG A 50 -14.66 -16.38 -9.59
N ASN A 51 -13.85 -17.09 -8.82
CA ASN A 51 -13.42 -16.61 -7.50
C ASN A 51 -12.55 -15.37 -7.60
N ILE A 52 -11.66 -15.28 -8.60
CA ILE A 52 -10.80 -14.09 -8.80
C ILE A 52 -11.66 -12.86 -9.08
N SER A 53 -12.63 -12.94 -9.99
CA SER A 53 -13.48 -11.80 -10.33
C SER A 53 -14.47 -11.40 -9.22
N ASN A 54 -14.67 -12.26 -8.22
CA ASN A 54 -15.56 -12.01 -7.08
C ASN A 54 -14.83 -11.79 -5.76
N LEU A 55 -13.49 -11.66 -5.77
CA LEU A 55 -12.69 -11.52 -4.54
C LEU A 55 -13.06 -10.29 -3.72
N ALA A 56 -13.24 -9.15 -4.38
CA ALA A 56 -13.53 -7.86 -3.77
C ALA A 56 -14.17 -6.92 -4.80
N ASN A 57 -14.69 -5.79 -4.33
CA ASN A 57 -15.10 -4.70 -5.20
C ASN A 57 -13.86 -3.92 -5.66
N ILE A 58 -13.35 -4.21 -6.84
CA ILE A 58 -12.10 -3.66 -7.35
C ILE A 58 -12.39 -2.53 -8.34
N SER A 59 -11.82 -1.36 -8.08
CA SER A 59 -11.85 -0.21 -8.96
C SER A 59 -10.43 0.13 -9.44
N PHE A 60 -10.33 0.76 -10.60
CA PHE A 60 -9.05 1.16 -11.17
C PHE A 60 -9.01 2.64 -11.45
N ILE A 61 -7.90 3.29 -11.13
CA ILE A 61 -7.64 4.68 -11.50
C ILE A 61 -6.25 4.81 -12.10
N ARG A 62 -6.09 5.66 -13.11
CA ARG A 62 -4.80 5.85 -13.77
C ARG A 62 -4.04 7.04 -13.23
N GLN A 63 -2.82 6.81 -12.80
CA GLN A 63 -1.83 7.84 -12.63
C GLN A 63 -1.30 8.22 -14.03
N LYS A 64 -1.83 9.31 -14.62
CA LYS A 64 -1.47 9.72 -15.99
C LYS A 64 -0.01 10.15 -16.15
N GLU A 65 0.54 10.75 -15.10
CA GLU A 65 1.93 11.20 -15.00
C GLU A 65 2.58 10.51 -13.80
N MET A 66 3.70 9.84 -14.02
CA MET A 66 4.43 9.17 -12.95
C MET A 66 5.26 10.20 -12.18
N LYS A 67 4.70 10.71 -11.08
CA LYS A 67 5.31 11.70 -10.20
C LYS A 67 5.62 11.15 -8.80
N GLY A 68 5.82 9.84 -8.69
CA GLY A 68 6.15 9.17 -7.43
C GLY A 68 4.95 8.58 -6.70
N LEU A 69 5.25 7.90 -5.58
CA LEU A 69 4.27 7.16 -4.78
C LEU A 69 3.25 8.07 -4.10
N GLY A 70 3.67 9.19 -3.53
CA GLY A 70 2.75 10.16 -2.93
C GLY A 70 1.74 10.69 -3.93
N HIS A 71 2.17 10.96 -5.19
CA HIS A 71 1.25 11.35 -6.25
C HIS A 71 0.29 10.21 -6.64
N ALA A 72 0.72 8.94 -6.59
CA ALA A 72 -0.17 7.81 -6.82
C ALA A 72 -1.25 7.76 -5.72
N VAL A 73 -0.87 7.83 -4.45
CA VAL A 73 -1.79 7.86 -3.30
C VAL A 73 -2.77 9.04 -3.41
N LEU A 74 -2.31 10.22 -3.83
CA LEU A 74 -3.18 11.39 -4.03
C LEU A 74 -4.31 11.12 -5.04
N LYS A 75 -4.13 10.22 -6.03
CA LYS A 75 -5.21 9.83 -6.95
C LYS A 75 -6.35 9.08 -6.29
N ALA A 76 -6.14 8.52 -5.11
CA ALA A 76 -7.18 7.85 -4.34
C ALA A 76 -8.13 8.82 -3.61
N LYS A 77 -7.82 10.12 -3.50
CA LYS A 77 -8.58 11.12 -2.72
C LYS A 77 -10.09 11.06 -2.95
N SER A 78 -10.52 11.01 -4.22
CA SER A 78 -11.96 11.00 -4.55
C SER A 78 -12.65 9.66 -4.25
N PHE A 79 -11.91 8.57 -4.18
CA PHE A 79 -12.42 7.24 -3.83
C PHE A 79 -12.51 7.08 -2.31
N VAL A 80 -11.49 7.51 -1.60
CA VAL A 80 -11.37 7.39 -0.13
C VAL A 80 -12.29 8.37 0.59
N GLY A 81 -12.43 9.59 0.07
CA GLY A 81 -13.16 10.65 0.79
C GLY A 81 -12.44 11.05 2.08
N ASN A 82 -13.16 10.98 3.20
CA ASN A 82 -12.66 11.36 4.53
C ASN A 82 -12.42 10.16 5.47
N GLU A 83 -12.44 8.94 4.92
CA GLU A 83 -12.25 7.73 5.71
C GLU A 83 -10.76 7.38 5.87
N PRO A 84 -10.37 6.66 6.93
CA PRO A 84 -9.07 6.03 7.00
C PRO A 84 -8.95 4.95 5.93
N PHE A 85 -7.75 4.74 5.42
CA PHE A 85 -7.54 3.78 4.33
C PHE A 85 -6.21 3.06 4.42
N ALA A 86 -6.20 1.82 3.96
CA ALA A 86 -5.00 1.02 3.85
C ALA A 86 -4.27 1.31 2.53
N VAL A 87 -2.95 1.44 2.60
CA VAL A 87 -2.07 1.51 1.42
C VAL A 87 -1.18 0.28 1.40
N MET A 88 -1.17 -0.41 0.26
CA MET A 88 -0.41 -1.63 0.05
C MET A 88 0.41 -1.48 -1.23
N TYR A 89 1.74 -1.57 -1.13
CA TYR A 89 2.60 -1.50 -2.31
C TYR A 89 2.55 -2.84 -3.06
N GLY A 90 2.33 -2.77 -4.37
CA GLY A 90 2.06 -3.94 -5.19
C GLY A 90 3.26 -4.87 -5.43
N ASP A 91 4.47 -4.40 -5.19
CA ASP A 91 5.73 -5.15 -5.33
C ASP A 91 6.16 -5.87 -4.04
N GLY A 92 5.56 -5.54 -2.90
CA GLY A 92 5.81 -6.21 -1.63
C GLY A 92 4.83 -7.35 -1.37
N VAL A 93 5.31 -8.60 -1.32
CA VAL A 93 4.51 -9.76 -0.92
C VAL A 93 4.90 -10.16 0.50
N ILE A 94 3.93 -10.09 1.41
CA ILE A 94 4.13 -10.46 2.82
C ILE A 94 3.29 -11.71 3.10
N THR A 95 3.93 -12.73 3.65
CA THR A 95 3.27 -13.98 4.02
C THR A 95 3.33 -14.17 5.54
N GLY A 96 2.26 -14.66 6.14
CA GLY A 96 2.17 -14.90 7.59
C GLY A 96 0.84 -15.52 7.97
N LYS A 97 0.71 -15.93 9.24
CA LYS A 97 -0.55 -16.48 9.76
C LYS A 97 -1.66 -15.45 9.85
N VAL A 98 -1.29 -14.21 10.17
CA VAL A 98 -2.19 -13.06 10.19
C VAL A 98 -1.73 -12.11 9.08
N PRO A 99 -2.63 -11.63 8.21
CA PRO A 99 -2.27 -10.67 7.17
C PRO A 99 -1.57 -9.45 7.77
N ALA A 100 -0.50 -8.96 7.13
CA ALA A 100 0.24 -7.83 7.68
C ALA A 100 -0.66 -6.58 7.77
N ILE A 101 -1.44 -6.30 6.75
CA ILE A 101 -2.36 -5.15 6.78
C ILE A 101 -3.44 -5.27 7.86
N LYS A 102 -3.87 -6.50 8.20
CA LYS A 102 -4.83 -6.72 9.29
C LYS A 102 -4.27 -6.27 10.64
N GLN A 103 -3.00 -6.57 10.90
CA GLN A 103 -2.33 -6.14 12.13
C GLN A 103 -2.32 -4.61 12.25
N LEU A 104 -2.06 -3.90 11.14
CA LEU A 104 -2.06 -2.44 11.14
C LEU A 104 -3.47 -1.86 11.34
N ILE A 105 -4.49 -2.48 10.73
CA ILE A 105 -5.89 -2.09 10.92
C ILE A 105 -6.32 -2.25 12.37
N ASP A 106 -5.91 -3.35 13.02
CA ASP A 106 -6.21 -3.59 14.43
C ASP A 106 -5.58 -2.53 15.33
N HIS A 107 -4.32 -2.17 15.08
CA HIS A 107 -3.64 -1.08 15.81
C HIS A 107 -4.25 0.29 15.53
N TYR A 108 -4.63 0.56 14.29
CA TYR A 108 -5.41 1.77 14.00
C TYR A 108 -6.70 1.81 14.84
N GLY A 109 -7.42 0.70 14.93
CA GLY A 109 -8.65 0.59 15.75
C GLY A 109 -8.41 0.86 17.25
N GLU A 110 -7.20 0.60 17.74
CA GLU A 110 -6.80 0.82 19.13
C GLU A 110 -6.37 2.27 19.40
N TYR A 111 -5.55 2.87 18.51
CA TYR A 111 -4.92 4.17 18.73
C TYR A 111 -5.62 5.32 18.01
N GLY A 112 -6.33 5.05 16.92
CA GLY A 112 -7.00 6.08 16.10
C GLY A 112 -6.06 6.95 15.26
N GLU A 113 -4.78 6.59 15.18
CA GLU A 113 -3.71 7.31 14.47
C GLU A 113 -3.21 6.51 13.28
N GLY A 114 -2.53 7.19 12.33
CA GLY A 114 -1.89 6.53 11.20
C GLY A 114 -0.86 5.49 11.66
N VAL A 115 -0.84 4.33 11.00
CA VAL A 115 0.03 3.19 11.36
C VAL A 115 0.84 2.76 10.16
N VAL A 116 2.14 2.59 10.34
CA VAL A 116 3.05 2.04 9.32
C VAL A 116 3.65 0.72 9.77
N GLY A 117 3.64 -0.26 8.89
CA GLY A 117 4.39 -1.50 9.10
C GLY A 117 5.88 -1.23 8.95
N VAL A 118 6.69 -1.75 9.87
CA VAL A 118 8.13 -1.54 9.86
C VAL A 118 8.91 -2.84 9.88
N LYS A 119 10.07 -2.82 9.26
CA LYS A 119 11.06 -3.90 9.31
C LYS A 119 12.44 -3.34 9.63
N LYS A 120 13.26 -4.12 10.33
CA LYS A 120 14.68 -3.81 10.48
C LYS A 120 15.44 -4.27 9.24
N VAL A 121 16.25 -3.39 8.67
CA VAL A 121 17.09 -3.66 7.49
C VAL A 121 18.57 -3.57 7.83
N ASP A 122 19.42 -4.16 6.99
CA ASP A 122 20.86 -4.04 7.15
C ASP A 122 21.34 -2.60 6.91
N ALA A 123 22.34 -2.16 7.68
CA ALA A 123 22.92 -0.81 7.54
C ALA A 123 23.41 -0.49 6.12
N LYS A 124 23.90 -1.50 5.39
CA LYS A 124 24.34 -1.35 3.98
C LYS A 124 23.19 -1.08 3.00
N ASP A 125 21.95 -1.42 3.38
CA ASP A 125 20.78 -1.35 2.51
C ASP A 125 19.80 -0.21 2.86
N ILE A 126 19.96 0.44 4.02
CA ILE A 126 19.04 1.49 4.50
C ILE A 126 18.88 2.66 3.52
N HIS A 127 19.92 2.97 2.75
CA HIS A 127 19.90 4.02 1.72
C HIS A 127 18.92 3.76 0.56
N LYS A 128 18.38 2.54 0.45
CA LYS A 128 17.36 2.16 -0.56
C LYS A 128 15.94 2.41 -0.09
N TYR A 129 15.74 2.65 1.20
CA TYR A 129 14.44 2.71 1.86
C TYR A 129 14.26 4.01 2.65
N GLY A 130 13.05 4.24 3.12
CA GLY A 130 12.79 5.27 4.11
C GLY A 130 13.30 4.84 5.49
N SER A 131 14.14 5.66 6.14
CA SER A 131 14.61 5.46 7.51
C SER A 131 13.67 6.19 8.48
N LEU A 132 13.26 5.51 9.56
CA LEU A 132 12.33 6.06 10.55
C LEU A 132 13.04 6.29 11.88
N LYS A 133 12.70 7.38 12.55
CA LYS A 133 13.05 7.60 13.96
C LYS A 133 11.93 7.03 14.81
N VAL A 134 12.25 5.97 15.55
CA VAL A 134 11.26 5.23 16.33
C VAL A 134 11.67 5.16 17.80
N GLU A 135 10.68 5.28 18.68
CA GLU A 135 10.82 5.11 20.12
C GLU A 135 9.96 3.91 20.55
N HIS A 136 10.57 2.93 21.21
CA HIS A 136 9.87 1.72 21.66
C HIS A 136 8.82 2.06 22.71
N MET A 137 7.59 1.64 22.50
CA MET A 137 6.49 1.77 23.44
C MET A 137 6.31 0.46 24.24
N HIS A 138 5.82 -0.56 23.60
CA HIS A 138 5.65 -1.90 24.17
C HIS A 138 5.59 -2.96 23.05
N ASP A 139 5.88 -4.20 23.35
CA ASP A 139 5.89 -5.34 22.42
C ASP A 139 6.63 -5.02 21.10
N ASN A 140 5.93 -5.01 19.99
CA ASN A 140 6.43 -4.62 18.66
C ASN A 140 5.88 -3.26 18.19
N ILE A 141 5.40 -2.44 19.12
CA ILE A 141 4.83 -1.12 18.85
C ILE A 141 5.87 -0.04 19.16
N PHE A 142 5.98 0.90 18.25
CA PHE A 142 6.90 2.03 18.33
C PHE A 142 6.16 3.33 17.98
N ALA A 143 6.43 4.40 18.69
CA ALA A 143 6.09 5.74 18.23
C ALA A 143 7.09 6.18 17.16
N CYS A 144 6.59 6.66 16.02
CA CYS A 144 7.42 7.24 14.97
C CYS A 144 7.41 8.76 15.10
N THR A 145 8.58 9.39 15.21
CA THR A 145 8.71 10.82 15.46
C THR A 145 9.39 11.58 14.33
N ASP A 146 9.96 10.88 13.35
CA ASP A 146 10.56 11.47 12.14
C ASP A 146 10.78 10.41 11.07
N MET A 147 10.83 10.83 9.82
CA MET A 147 11.07 9.96 8.66
C MET A 147 12.01 10.63 7.67
N LYS A 148 12.89 9.85 7.04
CA LYS A 148 13.79 10.33 5.98
C LYS A 148 13.78 9.34 4.82
N GLU A 149 13.31 9.80 3.67
CA GLU A 149 13.33 8.97 2.45
C GLU A 149 14.76 8.84 1.92
N LYS A 150 15.19 7.58 1.70
CA LYS A 150 16.47 7.21 1.07
C LYS A 150 17.65 8.06 1.55
N PRO A 151 18.05 7.97 2.83
CA PRO A 151 19.16 8.76 3.36
C PRO A 151 20.42 8.55 2.52
N GLN A 152 21.08 9.65 2.14
CA GLN A 152 22.23 9.65 1.27
C GLN A 152 23.54 9.67 2.04
N THR A 153 23.51 10.09 3.28
CA THR A 153 24.69 10.11 4.16
C THR A 153 24.38 9.38 5.48
N PRO A 154 25.41 8.88 6.20
CA PRO A 154 25.21 8.22 7.49
C PRO A 154 24.48 9.09 8.52
N GLU A 155 24.67 10.41 8.49
CA GLU A 155 24.04 11.38 9.39
C GLU A 155 22.53 11.54 9.16
N GLU A 156 22.07 11.23 7.94
CA GLU A 156 20.66 11.24 7.58
C GLU A 156 19.92 9.95 8.01
N VAL A 157 20.65 8.91 8.42
CA VAL A 157 20.07 7.65 8.87
C VAL A 157 19.51 7.82 10.28
N LEU A 158 18.20 7.84 10.40
CA LEU A 158 17.51 8.00 11.69
C LEU A 158 17.55 6.72 12.51
N SER A 159 17.37 5.58 11.87
CA SER A 159 17.56 4.24 12.43
C SER A 159 17.62 3.19 11.31
N LEU A 160 17.75 1.91 11.68
CA LEU A 160 17.66 0.80 10.74
C LEU A 160 16.23 0.25 10.56
N TYR A 161 15.22 0.92 11.10
CA TYR A 161 13.83 0.60 10.81
C TYR A 161 13.36 1.32 9.55
N SER A 162 12.68 0.56 8.68
CA SER A 162 12.16 1.03 7.39
C SER A 162 10.71 0.60 7.20
N ILE A 163 9.98 1.32 6.35
CA ILE A 163 8.59 1.00 6.03
C ILE A 163 8.51 -0.35 5.32
N LEU A 164 7.56 -1.18 5.74
CA LEU A 164 7.28 -2.52 5.22
C LEU A 164 6.06 -2.49 4.27
N ASP A 165 6.08 -1.66 3.24
CA ASP A 165 5.13 -1.64 2.11
C ASP A 165 3.64 -1.70 2.49
N ARG A 166 3.29 -1.46 3.76
CA ARG A 166 1.93 -1.47 4.32
C ARG A 166 1.76 -0.32 5.30
N CYS A 167 0.70 0.47 5.11
CA CYS A 167 0.32 1.47 6.09
C CYS A 167 -1.21 1.67 6.12
N VAL A 168 -1.70 2.19 7.22
CA VAL A 168 -3.05 2.75 7.38
C VAL A 168 -2.88 4.25 7.55
N LEU A 169 -3.50 5.03 6.69
CA LEU A 169 -3.40 6.48 6.65
C LEU A 169 -4.76 7.13 6.90
N LEU A 170 -4.72 8.34 7.40
CA LEU A 170 -5.89 9.20 7.57
C LEU A 170 -6.05 10.12 6.36
N ALA A 171 -7.28 10.57 6.10
CA ALA A 171 -7.60 11.38 4.92
C ALA A 171 -6.87 12.73 4.87
N GLU A 172 -6.41 13.25 6.03
CA GLU A 172 -5.60 14.48 6.12
C GLU A 172 -4.30 14.41 5.29
N ILE A 173 -3.77 13.21 5.04
CA ILE A 173 -2.60 13.02 4.19
C ILE A 173 -2.80 13.62 2.78
N PHE A 174 -4.02 13.69 2.28
CA PHE A 174 -4.30 14.21 0.95
C PHE A 174 -4.02 15.71 0.85
N GLU A 175 -4.35 16.50 1.88
CA GLU A 175 -4.07 17.93 1.92
C GLU A 175 -2.56 18.19 1.96
N ILE A 176 -1.83 17.37 2.70
CA ILE A 176 -0.37 17.43 2.76
C ILE A 176 0.23 17.07 1.41
N LEU A 177 -0.21 15.97 0.79
CA LEU A 177 0.27 15.54 -0.53
C LEU A 177 0.01 16.56 -1.64
N GLU A 178 -1.08 17.33 -1.58
CA GLU A 178 -1.35 18.42 -2.52
C GLU A 178 -0.31 19.53 -2.44
N ASN A 179 0.32 19.73 -1.29
CA ASN A 179 1.30 20.77 -1.03
C ASN A 179 2.75 20.24 -0.98
N THR A 180 2.95 18.90 -0.95
CA THR A 180 4.27 18.27 -0.91
C THR A 180 5.05 18.57 -2.19
N LYS A 181 6.24 19.13 -2.02
CA LYS A 181 7.16 19.40 -3.15
C LYS A 181 7.87 18.12 -3.59
N PRO A 182 8.24 18.04 -4.88
CA PRO A 182 9.07 16.92 -5.33
C PRO A 182 10.37 16.83 -4.54
N GLY A 183 10.65 15.64 -4.01
CA GLY A 183 11.83 15.28 -3.25
C GLY A 183 12.88 14.56 -4.11
N ILE A 184 13.46 13.50 -3.57
CA ILE A 184 14.49 12.69 -4.24
C ILE A 184 13.95 12.14 -5.56
N GLY A 185 14.74 12.27 -6.63
CA GLY A 185 14.37 11.84 -7.97
C GLY A 185 13.32 12.73 -8.67
N GLY A 186 12.94 13.86 -8.08
CA GLY A 186 11.88 14.74 -8.61
C GLY A 186 10.46 14.17 -8.38
N GLU A 187 10.31 13.23 -7.46
CA GLU A 187 9.07 12.56 -7.14
C GLU A 187 8.40 13.13 -5.89
N ILE A 188 7.07 13.12 -5.85
CA ILE A 188 6.31 13.37 -4.62
C ILE A 188 6.38 12.10 -3.77
N GLN A 189 7.18 12.17 -2.71
CA GLN A 189 7.40 11.04 -1.82
C GLN A 189 6.28 10.93 -0.78
N LEU A 190 5.73 9.74 -0.59
CA LEU A 190 4.74 9.51 0.46
C LEU A 190 5.36 9.65 1.85
N THR A 191 6.62 9.25 2.01
CA THR A 191 7.38 9.35 3.25
C THR A 191 7.53 10.81 3.70
N ASP A 192 7.76 11.74 2.76
CA ASP A 192 7.87 13.16 3.08
C ASP A 192 6.54 13.73 3.59
N ALA A 193 5.41 13.30 3.00
CA ALA A 193 4.09 13.69 3.48
C ALA A 193 3.74 13.07 4.85
N MET A 194 4.05 11.80 5.06
CA MET A 194 3.83 11.14 6.36
C MET A 194 4.66 11.76 7.48
N ARG A 195 5.86 12.27 7.15
CA ARG A 195 6.72 12.98 8.09
C ARG A 195 6.07 14.24 8.66
N GLU A 196 5.21 14.91 7.92
CA GLU A 196 4.51 16.12 8.39
C GLU A 196 3.41 15.80 9.41
N ILE A 197 3.00 14.53 9.53
CA ILE A 197 2.00 14.06 10.49
C ILE A 197 2.67 13.45 11.73
N ALA A 198 3.87 12.86 11.58
CA ALA A 198 4.63 12.23 12.66
C ALA A 198 5.22 13.28 13.58
#